data_a7982fc7f4f2e1c4d9c5bd910574e72f
#
_entry.id   a7982fc7f4f2e1c4d9c5bd910574e72f
#
_cell.length_a   1.000
_cell.length_b   1.000
_cell.length_c   1.000
_cell.angle_alpha   90.00
_cell.angle_beta   90.00
_cell.angle_gamma   90.00
#
_symmetry.space_group_name_H-M   'P 1'
#
loop_
_entity.id
_entity.type
_entity.pdbx_description
1 polymer ?
#
loop_
_entity_poly.entity_id
_entity_poly.type
_entity_poly.pdbx_seq_one_letter_code
_entity_poly.pdbx_strand_id
1 'polypeptide(L)'
;MSRYLGLDLGTKTLGISISDTTHTIATALKTIRFNENDYPLNELESIINEYNISKIVLGLPKNMNNTMGDRCETTINFKEKLINLFNIEVVLQDERLTTVEATNYMLEANLSRKKRKKKIDSLAANIILQTYLDKERGGNYERRNTDI
;
A
#
# COMPACT_ATOMS: atom_id res chain seq x y z
N MET A 1 -1.05 10.29 18.31
CA MET A 1 -1.24 8.93 17.82
C MET A 1 -0.98 8.87 16.32
N SER A 2 -0.23 7.88 15.89
CA SER A 2 0.19 7.79 14.49
C SER A 2 -0.61 6.74 13.71
N ARG A 3 -0.57 6.87 12.38
CA ARG A 3 -1.19 5.91 11.46
C ARG A 3 -0.15 5.45 10.45
N TYR A 4 -0.40 4.32 9.82
CA TYR A 4 0.43 3.85 8.71
C TYR A 4 -0.26 4.18 7.40
N LEU A 5 0.56 4.40 6.36
CA LEU A 5 0.08 4.76 5.02
C LEU A 5 0.43 3.63 4.07
N GLY A 6 -0.55 3.12 3.32
CA GLY A 6 -0.30 2.11 2.29
C GLY A 6 -0.30 2.76 0.92
N LEU A 7 0.67 2.40 0.09
CA LEU A 7 0.80 2.97 -1.26
C LEU A 7 0.95 1.86 -2.30
N ASP A 8 0.23 2.02 -3.41
CA ASP A 8 0.34 1.16 -4.58
C ASP A 8 0.72 2.05 -5.77
N LEU A 9 1.99 2.01 -6.16
CA LEU A 9 2.51 2.86 -7.21
C LEU A 9 2.33 2.22 -8.58
N GLY A 10 1.50 2.84 -9.42
CA GLY A 10 1.36 2.47 -10.82
C GLY A 10 2.19 3.38 -11.71
N THR A 11 2.05 3.24 -13.02
CA THR A 11 2.77 4.11 -13.97
C THR A 11 2.23 5.53 -13.97
N LYS A 12 0.93 5.69 -13.79
CA LYS A 12 0.26 7.00 -13.82
C LYS A 12 -0.71 7.19 -12.66
N THR A 13 -0.74 6.26 -11.71
CA THR A 13 -1.64 6.34 -10.57
C THR A 13 -0.93 5.94 -9.30
N LEU A 14 -1.38 6.49 -8.19
CA LEU A 14 -0.91 6.13 -6.87
C LEU A 14 -2.12 5.86 -5.99
N GLY A 15 -2.34 4.58 -5.68
CA GLY A 15 -3.40 4.17 -4.77
C GLY A 15 -2.96 4.40 -3.33
N ILE A 16 -3.85 4.91 -2.50
CA ILE A 16 -3.52 5.31 -1.13
C ILE A 16 -4.52 4.72 -0.16
N SER A 17 -4.02 4.10 0.90
CA SER A 17 -4.80 3.61 2.02
C SER A 17 -4.19 4.10 3.32
N ILE A 18 -4.96 4.01 4.40
CA ILE A 18 -4.55 4.52 5.70
C ILE A 18 -5.02 3.55 6.79
N SER A 19 -4.20 3.37 7.82
CA SER A 19 -4.61 2.55 8.96
C SER A 19 -5.29 3.39 10.02
N ASP A 20 -5.97 2.73 10.95
CA ASP A 20 -6.43 3.37 12.17
C ASP A 20 -5.23 3.57 13.12
N THR A 21 -5.47 4.28 14.23
CA THR A 21 -4.39 4.57 15.18
C THR A 21 -3.93 3.34 15.97
N THR A 22 -4.71 2.26 15.95
CA THR A 22 -4.32 1.00 16.59
C THR A 22 -3.55 0.09 15.65
N HIS A 23 -3.35 0.50 14.38
CA HIS A 23 -2.64 -0.26 13.35
C HIS A 23 -3.28 -1.64 13.12
N THR A 24 -4.60 -1.67 13.11
CA THR A 24 -5.37 -2.92 12.99
C THR A 24 -6.11 -3.04 11.67
N ILE A 25 -6.75 -1.95 11.21
CA ILE A 25 -7.61 -1.95 10.05
C ILE A 25 -7.12 -0.92 9.05
N ALA A 26 -7.04 -1.32 7.78
CA ALA A 26 -6.71 -0.43 6.67
C ALA A 26 -7.98 -0.01 5.96
N THR A 27 -8.04 1.24 5.53
CA THR A 27 -9.16 1.79 4.78
C THR A 27 -8.63 2.50 3.54
N ALA A 28 -9.24 2.23 2.39
CA ALA A 28 -8.86 2.91 1.15
C ALA A 28 -9.18 4.38 1.25
N LEU A 29 -8.20 5.24 0.93
CA LEU A 29 -8.36 6.68 1.04
C LEU A 29 -8.70 7.31 -0.29
N LYS A 30 -7.83 7.17 -1.29
CA LYS A 30 -8.07 7.68 -2.64
C LYS A 30 -7.00 7.18 -3.59
N THR A 31 -7.21 7.44 -4.88
CA THR A 31 -6.22 7.20 -5.93
C THR A 31 -5.89 8.54 -6.58
N ILE A 32 -4.61 8.86 -6.68
CA ILE A 32 -4.14 10.09 -7.31
C ILE A 32 -3.60 9.74 -8.69
N ARG A 33 -4.02 10.49 -9.70
CA ARG A 33 -3.46 10.39 -11.05
C ARG A 33 -2.33 11.40 -11.19
N PHE A 34 -1.29 11.01 -11.92
CA PHE A 34 -0.16 11.89 -12.16
C PHE A 34 0.46 11.57 -13.51
N ASN A 35 1.25 12.51 -14.04
CA ASN A 35 1.99 12.31 -15.28
C ASN A 35 3.26 11.53 -14.97
N GLU A 36 3.74 10.77 -15.95
CA GLU A 36 4.95 9.97 -15.80
C GLU A 36 6.10 10.81 -15.23
N ASN A 37 6.75 10.31 -14.20
CA ASN A 37 7.85 10.94 -13.47
C ASN A 37 7.48 12.23 -12.72
N ASP A 38 6.18 12.56 -12.64
CA ASP A 38 5.72 13.72 -11.89
C ASP A 38 4.93 13.27 -10.67
N TYR A 39 5.61 12.63 -9.74
CA TYR A 39 4.98 12.04 -8.56
C TYR A 39 4.25 13.08 -7.71
N PRO A 40 3.07 12.73 -7.15
CA PRO A 40 2.26 13.69 -6.38
C PRO A 40 2.78 13.87 -4.96
N LEU A 41 4.02 14.36 -4.83
CA LEU A 41 4.69 14.47 -3.55
C LEU A 41 4.05 15.52 -2.62
N ASN A 42 3.51 16.59 -3.19
CA ASN A 42 2.85 17.62 -2.40
C ASN A 42 1.57 17.08 -1.74
N GLU A 43 0.79 16.29 -2.47
CA GLU A 43 -0.40 15.68 -1.92
C GLU A 43 -0.06 14.65 -0.85
N LEU A 44 1.02 13.88 -1.06
CA LEU A 44 1.49 12.93 -0.06
C LEU A 44 1.92 13.65 1.21
N GLU A 45 2.63 14.76 1.07
CA GLU A 45 3.05 15.56 2.23
C GLU A 45 1.84 16.02 3.03
N SER A 46 0.80 16.50 2.36
CA SER A 46 -0.43 16.91 3.02
C SER A 46 -1.09 15.76 3.79
N ILE A 47 -1.14 14.59 3.18
CA ILE A 47 -1.72 13.40 3.81
C ILE A 47 -0.89 12.97 5.02
N ILE A 48 0.42 12.95 4.87
CA ILE A 48 1.33 12.57 5.96
C ILE A 48 1.14 13.48 7.16
N ASN A 49 1.02 14.78 6.93
CA ASN A 49 0.83 15.74 8.00
C ASN A 49 -0.59 15.67 8.59
N GLU A 50 -1.60 15.55 7.74
CA GLU A 50 -2.99 15.52 8.19
C GLU A 50 -3.29 14.32 9.09
N TYR A 51 -2.79 13.15 8.70
CA TYR A 51 -3.09 11.90 9.42
C TYR A 51 -1.97 11.45 10.34
N ASN A 52 -0.93 12.26 10.50
CA ASN A 52 0.21 11.95 11.37
C ASN A 52 0.81 10.58 11.04
N ILE A 53 1.25 10.42 9.80
CA ILE A 53 1.77 9.15 9.32
C ILE A 53 3.19 8.91 9.89
N SER A 54 3.40 7.74 10.46
CA SER A 54 4.69 7.36 11.04
C SER A 54 5.43 6.30 10.22
N LYS A 55 4.73 5.58 9.33
CA LYS A 55 5.33 4.54 8.51
C LYS A 55 4.57 4.44 7.20
N ILE A 56 5.30 4.21 6.11
CA ILE A 56 4.70 3.99 4.80
C ILE A 56 4.95 2.53 4.40
N VAL A 57 3.89 1.83 3.99
CA VAL A 57 3.96 0.48 3.46
C VAL A 57 3.76 0.59 1.96
N LEU A 58 4.84 0.36 1.20
CA LEU A 58 4.85 0.51 -0.25
C LEU A 58 4.81 -0.86 -0.91
N GLY A 59 3.83 -1.08 -1.77
CA GLY A 59 3.72 -2.34 -2.51
C GLY A 59 4.88 -2.51 -3.47
N LEU A 60 5.48 -3.68 -3.48
CA LEU A 60 6.59 -4.01 -4.37
C LEU A 60 6.09 -4.99 -5.44
N PRO A 61 5.99 -4.57 -6.70
CA PRO A 61 5.55 -5.46 -7.78
C PRO A 61 6.67 -6.41 -8.18
N LYS A 62 6.50 -7.70 -7.86
CA LYS A 62 7.46 -8.72 -8.27
C LYS A 62 6.87 -9.56 -9.41
N ASN A 63 7.72 -9.97 -10.33
CA ASN A 63 7.32 -10.88 -11.39
C ASN A 63 7.04 -12.27 -10.79
N MET A 64 6.20 -13.04 -11.49
CA MET A 64 5.82 -14.38 -11.03
C MET A 64 7.00 -15.32 -10.86
N ASN A 65 8.09 -15.07 -11.56
CA ASN A 65 9.32 -15.88 -11.49
C ASN A 65 10.35 -15.30 -10.51
N ASN A 66 9.96 -14.38 -9.66
CA ASN A 66 10.82 -13.74 -8.67
C ASN A 66 11.93 -12.87 -9.22
N THR A 67 11.89 -12.53 -10.52
CA THR A 67 12.88 -11.61 -11.07
C THR A 67 12.51 -10.16 -10.74
N MET A 68 13.53 -9.34 -10.54
CA MET A 68 13.35 -7.90 -10.34
C MET A 68 13.18 -7.25 -11.72
N GLY A 69 12.04 -6.66 -11.97
CA GLY A 69 11.77 -5.96 -13.23
C GLY A 69 11.95 -4.45 -13.08
N ASP A 70 11.75 -3.73 -14.19
CA ASP A 70 11.87 -2.27 -14.20
C ASP A 70 10.95 -1.59 -13.18
N ARG A 71 9.79 -2.16 -12.95
CA ARG A 71 8.84 -1.62 -11.98
C ARG A 71 9.36 -1.73 -10.54
N CYS A 72 10.13 -2.78 -10.26
CA CYS A 72 10.75 -2.93 -8.95
C CYS A 72 11.78 -1.83 -8.71
N GLU A 73 12.61 -1.53 -9.71
CA GLU A 73 13.58 -0.44 -9.63
C GLU A 73 12.89 0.89 -9.41
N THR A 74 11.82 1.16 -10.17
CA THR A 74 11.05 2.40 -10.03
C THR A 74 10.49 2.51 -8.61
N THR A 75 9.97 1.42 -8.07
CA THR A 75 9.41 1.40 -6.72
C THR A 75 10.49 1.64 -5.68
N ILE A 76 11.64 1.01 -5.83
CA ILE A 76 12.76 1.20 -4.90
C ILE A 76 13.26 2.64 -4.94
N ASN A 77 13.37 3.23 -6.12
CA ASN A 77 13.75 4.63 -6.27
C ASN A 77 12.72 5.56 -5.62
N PHE A 78 11.46 5.24 -5.75
CA PHE A 78 10.38 6.00 -5.11
C PHE A 78 10.48 5.90 -3.59
N LYS A 79 10.77 4.71 -3.07
CA LYS A 79 11.02 4.50 -1.64
C LYS A 79 12.12 5.42 -1.12
N GLU A 80 13.25 5.45 -1.82
CA GLU A 80 14.37 6.30 -1.43
C GLU A 80 13.98 7.78 -1.42
N LYS A 81 13.22 8.19 -2.42
CA LYS A 81 12.74 9.56 -2.51
C LYS A 81 11.83 9.91 -1.33
N LEU A 82 10.94 9.00 -0.94
CA LEU A 82 10.06 9.21 0.20
C LEU A 82 10.83 9.34 1.51
N ILE A 83 11.81 8.46 1.71
CA ILE A 83 12.64 8.50 2.91
C ILE A 83 13.39 9.82 2.99
N ASN A 84 13.99 10.26 1.89
CA ASN A 84 14.78 11.49 1.87
C ASN A 84 13.92 12.74 2.07
N LEU A 85 12.71 12.76 1.51
CA LEU A 85 11.85 13.94 1.60
C LEU A 85 11.11 14.04 2.92
N PHE A 86 10.62 12.93 3.44
CA PHE A 86 9.72 12.95 4.59
C PHE A 86 10.33 12.41 5.87
N ASN A 87 11.50 11.81 5.77
CA ASN A 87 12.21 11.24 6.93
C ASN A 87 11.32 10.27 7.73
N ILE A 88 10.61 9.41 7.00
CA ILE A 88 9.69 8.43 7.55
C ILE A 88 10.16 7.04 7.13
N GLU A 89 9.97 6.05 7.99
CA GLU A 89 10.27 4.66 7.65
C GLU A 89 9.37 4.20 6.51
N VAL A 90 9.96 3.60 5.48
CA VAL A 90 9.23 3.03 4.35
C VAL A 90 9.60 1.56 4.24
N VAL A 91 8.60 0.68 4.33
CA VAL A 91 8.79 -0.77 4.18
C VAL A 91 8.17 -1.23 2.87
N LEU A 92 8.73 -2.28 2.30
CA LEU A 92 8.21 -2.86 1.06
C LEU A 92 7.39 -4.11 1.38
N GLN A 93 6.24 -4.23 0.74
CA GLN A 93 5.35 -5.37 0.89
C GLN A 93 5.11 -5.98 -0.49
N ASP A 94 5.36 -7.29 -0.62
CA ASP A 94 5.14 -8.02 -1.87
C ASP A 94 3.66 -7.99 -2.23
N GLU A 95 3.32 -7.52 -3.44
CA GLU A 95 1.94 -7.36 -3.87
C GLU A 95 1.48 -8.40 -4.90
N ARG A 96 2.24 -9.49 -5.10
CA ARG A 96 1.94 -10.46 -6.16
C ARG A 96 0.51 -11.00 -6.14
N LEU A 97 -0.06 -11.22 -4.98
CA LEU A 97 -1.40 -11.80 -4.85
C LEU A 97 -2.48 -10.80 -4.49
N THR A 98 -2.14 -9.55 -4.22
CA THR A 98 -3.11 -8.57 -3.75
C THR A 98 -4.17 -8.23 -4.80
N THR A 99 -3.79 -8.19 -6.07
CA THR A 99 -4.74 -7.87 -7.16
C THR A 99 -5.79 -8.95 -7.29
N VAL A 100 -5.41 -10.23 -7.13
CA VAL A 100 -6.35 -11.35 -7.17
C VAL A 100 -7.34 -11.23 -6.02
N GLU A 101 -6.85 -10.99 -4.82
CA GLU A 101 -7.70 -10.83 -3.64
C GLU A 101 -8.65 -9.64 -3.78
N ALA A 102 -8.16 -8.52 -4.29
CA ALA A 102 -8.98 -7.35 -4.53
C ALA A 102 -10.10 -7.64 -5.52
N THR A 103 -9.78 -8.33 -6.62
CA THR A 103 -10.77 -8.69 -7.63
C THR A 103 -11.84 -9.60 -7.05
N ASN A 104 -11.45 -10.61 -6.28
CA ASN A 104 -12.40 -11.52 -5.65
C ASN A 104 -13.31 -10.79 -4.68
N TYR A 105 -12.75 -9.91 -3.86
CA TYR A 105 -13.52 -9.09 -2.93
C TYR A 105 -14.56 -8.24 -3.66
N MET A 106 -14.15 -7.60 -4.76
CA MET A 106 -15.04 -6.74 -5.53
C MET A 106 -16.15 -7.52 -6.21
N LEU A 107 -15.86 -8.75 -6.66
CA LEU A 107 -16.88 -9.62 -7.24
C LEU A 107 -17.91 -10.02 -6.19
N GLU A 108 -17.47 -10.33 -5.00
CA GLU A 108 -18.38 -10.66 -3.89
C GLU A 108 -19.27 -9.46 -3.53
N ALA A 109 -18.73 -8.25 -3.63
CA ALA A 109 -19.49 -7.03 -3.35
C ALA A 109 -20.45 -6.65 -4.48
N ASN A 110 -20.45 -7.37 -5.61
CA ASN A 110 -21.39 -7.16 -6.72
C ASN A 110 -21.32 -5.76 -7.33
N LEU A 111 -20.13 -5.21 -7.44
CA LEU A 111 -19.92 -3.85 -7.95
C LEU A 111 -19.89 -3.84 -9.48
N SER A 112 -20.33 -2.73 -10.08
CA SER A 112 -20.28 -2.56 -11.53
C SER A 112 -18.81 -2.56 -12.01
N ARG A 113 -18.62 -2.92 -13.30
CA ARG A 113 -17.30 -3.01 -13.90
C ARG A 113 -16.50 -1.70 -13.75
N LYS A 114 -17.16 -0.58 -14.01
CA LYS A 114 -16.53 0.74 -13.92
C LYS A 114 -16.14 1.08 -12.50
N LYS A 115 -17.01 0.83 -11.55
CA LYS A 115 -16.75 1.07 -10.15
C LYS A 115 -15.66 0.14 -9.62
N ARG A 116 -15.65 -1.13 -10.07
CA ARG A 116 -14.61 -2.07 -9.70
C ARG A 116 -13.23 -1.59 -10.13
N LYS A 117 -13.11 -1.10 -11.38
CA LYS A 117 -11.83 -0.63 -11.89
C LYS A 117 -11.27 0.53 -11.07
N LYS A 118 -12.13 1.49 -10.73
CA LYS A 118 -11.72 2.63 -9.91
C LYS A 118 -11.32 2.22 -8.51
N LYS A 119 -12.07 1.31 -7.91
CA LYS A 119 -11.81 0.89 -6.52
C LYS A 119 -10.67 -0.11 -6.41
N ILE A 120 -10.39 -0.88 -7.45
CA ILE A 120 -9.26 -1.81 -7.42
C ILE A 120 -7.93 -1.07 -7.22
N ASP A 121 -7.77 0.10 -7.83
CA ASP A 121 -6.54 0.89 -7.65
C ASP A 121 -6.35 1.31 -6.19
N SER A 122 -7.41 1.78 -5.53
CA SER A 122 -7.36 2.13 -4.10
C SER A 122 -7.40 0.89 -3.21
N LEU A 123 -8.14 -0.13 -3.65
CA LEU A 123 -8.29 -1.36 -2.87
C LEU A 123 -6.99 -2.16 -2.86
N ALA A 124 -6.21 -2.11 -3.94
CA ALA A 124 -4.89 -2.75 -3.94
C ALA A 124 -4.01 -2.16 -2.84
N ALA A 125 -3.99 -0.83 -2.72
CA ALA A 125 -3.25 -0.17 -1.64
C ALA A 125 -3.79 -0.59 -0.27
N ASN A 126 -5.11 -0.73 -0.15
CA ASN A 126 -5.73 -1.17 1.09
C ASN A 126 -5.32 -2.60 1.47
N ILE A 127 -5.30 -3.50 0.50
CA ILE A 127 -4.92 -4.89 0.75
C ILE A 127 -3.42 -4.98 1.07
N ILE A 128 -2.59 -4.20 0.40
CA ILE A 128 -1.16 -4.13 0.71
C ILE A 128 -0.96 -3.74 2.17
N LEU A 129 -1.63 -2.70 2.62
CA LEU A 129 -1.52 -2.23 4.00
C LEU A 129 -2.12 -3.24 4.97
N GLN A 130 -3.30 -3.75 4.69
CA GLN A 130 -3.96 -4.72 5.57
C GLN A 130 -3.13 -5.99 5.72
N THR A 131 -2.54 -6.47 4.63
CA THR A 131 -1.67 -7.64 4.66
C THR A 131 -0.48 -7.41 5.58
N TYR A 132 0.11 -6.21 5.50
CA TYR A 132 1.22 -5.84 6.36
C TYR A 132 0.79 -5.79 7.84
N LEU A 133 -0.36 -5.17 8.12
CA LEU A 133 -0.87 -5.07 9.48
C LEU A 133 -1.17 -6.45 10.09
N ASP A 134 -1.80 -7.31 9.31
CA ASP A 134 -2.13 -8.67 9.75
C ASP A 134 -0.87 -9.50 9.99
N LYS A 135 0.12 -9.36 9.13
CA LYS A 135 1.38 -10.06 9.24
C LYS A 135 2.14 -9.63 10.50
N GLU A 136 2.14 -8.34 10.79
CA GLU A 136 2.79 -7.81 11.99
C GLU A 136 2.15 -8.39 13.25
N ARG A 137 0.81 -8.41 13.32
CA ARG A 137 0.09 -8.98 14.45
C ARG A 137 0.17 -10.50 14.48
N GLY A 138 0.01 -11.13 13.31
CA GLY A 138 0.06 -12.58 13.18
C GLY A 138 1.41 -13.17 13.59
N GLY A 139 2.49 -12.48 13.25
CA GLY A 139 3.82 -12.88 13.66
C GLY A 139 3.95 -12.95 15.18
N ASN A 140 3.41 -11.98 15.88
CA ASN A 140 3.40 -11.97 17.33
C ASN A 140 2.51 -13.06 17.90
N TYR A 141 1.36 -13.29 17.28
CA TYR A 141 0.44 -14.33 17.69
C TYR A 141 1.05 -15.73 17.51
N GLU A 142 1.69 -15.98 16.39
CA GLU A 142 2.35 -17.25 16.10
C GLU A 142 3.47 -17.53 17.08
N ARG A 143 4.25 -16.51 17.46
CA ARG A 143 5.30 -16.66 18.46
C ARG A 143 4.74 -17.12 19.79
N ARG A 144 3.60 -16.56 20.20
CA ARG A 144 2.95 -16.95 21.45
C ARG A 144 2.51 -18.42 21.41
N ASN A 145 2.00 -18.85 20.25
CA ASN A 145 1.56 -20.23 20.08
C ASN A 145 2.71 -21.22 20.05
N THR A 146 3.86 -20.82 19.51
CA THR A 146 5.03 -21.71 19.48
C THR A 146 5.74 -21.79 20.81
N ASP A 147 5.54 -20.85 21.68
CA ASP A 147 6.15 -20.84 23.02
C ASP A 147 5.36 -21.71 24.01
N ILE A 148 4.25 -22.26 23.57
CA ILE A 148 3.45 -23.19 24.34
C ILE A 148 3.79 -24.61 23.91
#